data_b4d16ef38ac7885c61cfb08b39f1c923
#
_entry.id   b4d16ef38ac7885c61cfb08b39f1c923
#
_cell.length_a   1.000
_cell.length_b   1.000
_cell.length_c   1.000
_cell.angle_alpha   90.00
_cell.angle_beta   90.00
_cell.angle_gamma   90.00
#
_symmetry.space_group_name_H-M   'P 1'
#
loop_
_entity.id
_entity.type
_entity.pdbx_description
1 polymer ?
#
loop_
_entity_poly.entity_id
_entity_poly.type
_entity_poly.pdbx_seq_one_letter_code
_entity_poly.pdbx_strand_id
1 'polypeptide(L)'
;MIKKEVDLIDAERYPENAFGFAVREKLKEGKDLVDVASELVANSKPLMEVAPDLLGIKDEKRYLVIFQNDKELRPTGGFITAYSIAKVNKGRFEPVLSDDIYNLDNKYKPKVEAPGPLIKYIKGPYLLSTNLRLRDMNWSPDFGEAMKLFGKEVESVGIKNIDGIIAVDTQVLVNILDVIGPIGVSGFGEYSTKEVPDCKCPQVIYELESFADIEGPIVWSENEPGKIVYAPPNYDNRKKIIGPLMNSILANALGQPKEKLAPLFEAVFKSFIEKHVLFYASNAKAQEALDAFGIAGTLKDYEGDYLHINNANLGGRKSNLYIKEEISQEMEVGKDGSIVKTVIITYKNPEKHDGWLNSVLPNWVRIYVPKGSELIDFAGVEEKVDPYEELGKTVFAGFFKLRPEGIAKVTLKYKLPFKTSKEYKLFIQKQPGSDTPLYSVSLKKHKEEFFLRVDKELKFTI
;
A
#
# COMPACT_ATOMS: atom_id res chain seq x y z
N MET A 1 -6.85 -23.77 -18.88
CA MET A 1 -6.59 -23.84 -20.35
C MET A 1 -5.79 -22.62 -20.78
N ILE A 2 -6.26 -21.40 -20.59
CA ILE A 2 -5.55 -20.16 -21.00
C ILE A 2 -4.11 -20.07 -20.42
N LYS A 3 -3.92 -20.31 -19.12
CA LYS A 3 -2.59 -20.30 -18.49
C LYS A 3 -1.59 -21.21 -19.21
N LYS A 4 -1.98 -22.43 -19.59
CA LYS A 4 -1.08 -23.37 -20.28
C LYS A 4 -0.58 -22.84 -21.64
N GLU A 5 -1.43 -22.12 -22.36
CA GLU A 5 -1.06 -21.51 -23.66
C GLU A 5 -0.16 -20.28 -23.43
N VAL A 6 -0.45 -19.49 -22.40
CA VAL A 6 0.35 -18.30 -22.04
C VAL A 6 1.72 -18.70 -21.50
N ASP A 7 1.84 -19.82 -20.78
CA ASP A 7 3.12 -20.33 -20.28
C ASP A 7 4.08 -20.75 -21.43
N LEU A 8 3.54 -21.05 -22.62
CA LEU A 8 4.34 -21.35 -23.81
C LEU A 8 4.94 -20.11 -24.48
N ILE A 9 4.46 -18.93 -24.12
CA ILE A 9 4.97 -17.66 -24.66
C ILE A 9 6.29 -17.32 -23.96
N ASP A 10 7.38 -17.37 -24.72
CA ASP A 10 8.69 -16.90 -24.29
C ASP A 10 8.85 -15.42 -24.70
N ALA A 11 8.70 -14.51 -23.73
CA ALA A 11 8.73 -13.07 -23.97
C ALA A 11 10.10 -12.61 -24.54
N GLU A 12 11.19 -13.34 -24.26
CA GLU A 12 12.53 -12.98 -24.76
C GLU A 12 12.68 -13.19 -26.27
N ARG A 13 11.80 -13.96 -26.90
CA ARG A 13 11.77 -14.14 -28.36
C ARG A 13 11.16 -12.94 -29.10
N TYR A 14 10.57 -12.00 -28.38
CA TYR A 14 9.93 -10.81 -28.95
C TYR A 14 10.86 -9.60 -28.81
N PRO A 15 10.80 -8.63 -29.74
CA PRO A 15 11.59 -7.41 -29.67
C PRO A 15 11.20 -6.60 -28.43
N GLU A 16 12.16 -5.86 -27.85
CA GLU A 16 11.89 -4.96 -26.74
C GLU A 16 10.82 -3.93 -27.11
N ASN A 17 11.03 -3.30 -28.28
CA ASN A 17 10.10 -2.30 -28.81
C ASN A 17 9.76 -2.62 -30.27
N ALA A 18 8.49 -2.48 -30.63
CA ALA A 18 8.00 -2.52 -32.02
C ALA A 18 6.82 -1.56 -32.19
N PHE A 19 6.79 -0.85 -33.32
CA PHE A 19 5.71 0.09 -33.67
C PHE A 19 5.42 1.16 -32.58
N GLY A 20 6.43 1.57 -31.83
CA GLY A 20 6.30 2.55 -30.73
C GLY A 20 5.77 1.97 -29.41
N PHE A 21 5.64 0.64 -29.31
CA PHE A 21 5.18 -0.05 -28.09
C PHE A 21 6.31 -0.89 -27.47
N ALA A 22 6.38 -0.91 -26.15
CA ALA A 22 7.23 -1.81 -25.36
C ALA A 22 6.64 -3.24 -25.37
N VAL A 23 6.87 -3.99 -26.45
CA VAL A 23 6.17 -5.27 -26.71
C VAL A 23 6.57 -6.32 -25.68
N ARG A 24 7.87 -6.47 -25.38
CA ARG A 24 8.35 -7.46 -24.43
C ARG A 24 7.82 -7.20 -23.00
N GLU A 25 7.82 -5.95 -22.58
CA GLU A 25 7.28 -5.54 -21.28
C GLU A 25 5.79 -5.86 -21.19
N LYS A 26 5.00 -5.48 -22.19
CA LYS A 26 3.56 -5.78 -22.23
C LYS A 26 3.23 -7.27 -22.25
N LEU A 27 4.07 -8.08 -22.90
CA LEU A 27 3.94 -9.54 -22.86
C LEU A 27 4.22 -10.09 -21.47
N LYS A 28 5.28 -9.60 -20.78
CA LYS A 28 5.57 -9.98 -19.39
C LYS A 28 4.43 -9.57 -18.45
N GLU A 29 3.94 -8.34 -18.56
CA GLU A 29 2.77 -7.86 -17.80
C GLU A 29 1.53 -8.73 -18.03
N GLY A 30 1.24 -9.07 -19.28
CA GLY A 30 0.10 -9.94 -19.63
C GLY A 30 0.26 -11.36 -19.04
N LYS A 31 1.47 -11.92 -19.04
CA LYS A 31 1.75 -13.21 -18.41
C LYS A 31 1.55 -13.15 -16.89
N ASP A 32 2.12 -12.16 -16.23
CA ASP A 32 1.97 -11.96 -14.78
C ASP A 32 0.48 -11.82 -14.41
N LEU A 33 -0.30 -11.09 -15.22
CA LEU A 33 -1.74 -10.94 -15.00
C LEU A 33 -2.50 -12.28 -15.13
N VAL A 34 -2.16 -13.10 -16.13
CA VAL A 34 -2.78 -14.44 -16.31
C VAL A 34 -2.40 -15.37 -15.18
N ASP A 35 -1.17 -15.31 -14.69
CA ASP A 35 -0.70 -16.11 -13.56
C ASP A 35 -1.47 -15.75 -12.28
N VAL A 36 -1.56 -14.47 -11.97
CA VAL A 36 -2.35 -13.97 -10.83
C VAL A 36 -3.82 -14.30 -10.95
N ALA A 37 -4.42 -14.07 -12.13
CA ALA A 37 -5.83 -14.41 -12.37
C ALA A 37 -6.10 -15.91 -12.20
N SER A 38 -5.17 -16.77 -12.65
CA SER A 38 -5.30 -18.22 -12.52
C SER A 38 -5.21 -18.68 -11.07
N GLU A 39 -4.30 -18.09 -10.29
CA GLU A 39 -4.17 -18.34 -8.85
C GLU A 39 -5.40 -17.85 -8.09
N LEU A 40 -5.89 -16.65 -8.40
CA LEU A 40 -7.11 -16.10 -7.80
C LEU A 40 -8.34 -16.96 -8.10
N VAL A 41 -8.49 -17.46 -9.34
CA VAL A 41 -9.58 -18.39 -9.68
C VAL A 41 -9.44 -19.69 -8.89
N ALA A 42 -8.24 -20.25 -8.77
CA ALA A 42 -8.01 -21.46 -7.99
C ALA A 42 -8.36 -21.26 -6.50
N ASN A 43 -8.04 -20.07 -5.95
CA ASN A 43 -8.26 -19.70 -4.55
C ASN A 43 -9.62 -19.02 -4.29
N SER A 44 -10.45 -18.84 -5.31
CA SER A 44 -11.74 -18.12 -5.19
C SER A 44 -12.82 -18.89 -4.43
N LYS A 45 -12.76 -20.23 -4.41
CA LYS A 45 -13.82 -21.05 -3.82
C LYS A 45 -14.15 -20.68 -2.35
N PRO A 46 -13.19 -20.55 -1.43
CA PRO A 46 -13.50 -20.14 -0.05
C PRO A 46 -14.19 -18.76 0.00
N LEU A 47 -13.73 -17.82 -0.82
CA LEU A 47 -14.32 -16.47 -0.89
C LEU A 47 -15.76 -16.53 -1.45
N MET A 48 -16.02 -17.34 -2.46
CA MET A 48 -17.36 -17.51 -3.02
C MET A 48 -18.34 -18.12 -2.00
N GLU A 49 -17.87 -18.97 -1.10
CA GLU A 49 -18.68 -19.54 -0.03
C GLU A 49 -19.09 -18.51 1.02
N VAL A 50 -18.24 -17.54 1.32
CA VAL A 50 -18.50 -16.48 2.33
C VAL A 50 -19.04 -15.19 1.71
N ALA A 51 -18.92 -15.01 0.40
CA ALA A 51 -19.37 -13.80 -0.31
C ALA A 51 -20.85 -13.44 -0.05
N PRO A 52 -21.80 -14.38 0.02
CA PRO A 52 -23.18 -14.04 0.37
C PRO A 52 -23.32 -13.42 1.76
N ASP A 53 -22.49 -13.82 2.73
CA ASP A 53 -22.46 -13.21 4.06
C ASP A 53 -21.81 -11.83 4.00
N LEU A 54 -20.64 -11.70 3.39
CA LEU A 54 -19.95 -10.42 3.22
C LEU A 54 -20.78 -9.38 2.46
N LEU A 55 -21.58 -9.82 1.49
CA LEU A 55 -22.46 -8.97 0.70
C LEU A 55 -23.83 -8.71 1.35
N GLY A 56 -24.03 -9.16 2.58
CA GLY A 56 -25.24 -8.87 3.33
C GLY A 56 -26.52 -9.45 2.69
N ILE A 57 -26.42 -10.66 2.09
CA ILE A 57 -27.56 -11.27 1.39
C ILE A 57 -28.67 -11.68 2.36
N LYS A 58 -28.29 -12.18 3.54
CA LYS A 58 -29.24 -12.58 4.60
C LYS A 58 -29.44 -11.45 5.60
N ASP A 59 -28.35 -10.95 6.16
CA ASP A 59 -28.35 -9.94 7.21
C ASP A 59 -27.49 -8.75 6.76
N GLU A 60 -27.98 -7.52 6.97
CA GLU A 60 -27.22 -6.29 6.68
C GLU A 60 -25.85 -6.34 7.36
N LYS A 61 -24.80 -6.00 6.61
CA LYS A 61 -23.44 -5.88 7.11
C LYS A 61 -23.04 -4.42 7.26
N ARG A 62 -22.17 -4.17 8.23
CA ARG A 62 -21.66 -2.83 8.52
C ARG A 62 -20.14 -2.83 8.40
N TYR A 63 -19.62 -2.02 7.51
CA TYR A 63 -18.20 -1.88 7.26
C TYR A 63 -17.67 -0.52 7.66
N LEU A 64 -16.48 -0.52 8.24
CA LEU A 64 -15.69 0.70 8.41
C LEU A 64 -14.73 0.81 7.22
N VAL A 65 -14.93 1.80 6.38
CA VAL A 65 -14.03 2.09 5.27
C VAL A 65 -13.02 3.13 5.74
N ILE A 66 -11.73 2.83 5.62
CA ILE A 66 -10.65 3.78 5.90
C ILE A 66 -10.03 4.23 4.58
N PHE A 67 -9.83 5.54 4.45
CA PHE A 67 -9.20 6.14 3.28
C PHE A 67 -7.76 6.44 3.61
N GLN A 68 -6.87 5.84 2.83
CA GLN A 68 -5.43 5.95 2.99
C GLN A 68 -4.84 6.84 1.89
N ASN A 69 -3.88 7.69 2.25
CA ASN A 69 -3.12 8.47 1.29
C ASN A 69 -1.80 7.75 1.00
N ASP A 70 -1.73 7.03 -0.11
CA ASP A 70 -0.55 6.29 -0.54
C ASP A 70 0.62 7.21 -0.93
N LYS A 71 0.35 8.49 -1.20
CA LYS A 71 1.41 9.49 -1.43
C LYS A 71 2.10 9.94 -0.12
N GLU A 72 1.54 9.54 1.02
CA GLU A 72 2.17 9.51 2.33
C GLU A 72 2.20 8.06 2.83
N LEU A 73 3.10 7.26 2.26
CA LEU A 73 3.13 5.81 2.42
C LEU A 73 3.23 5.40 3.89
N ARG A 74 2.42 4.43 4.28
CA ARG A 74 2.44 3.75 5.58
C ARG A 74 2.48 2.23 5.37
N PRO A 75 2.78 1.44 6.38
CA PRO A 75 2.94 -0.01 6.24
C PRO A 75 1.82 -0.73 5.51
N THR A 76 0.57 -0.32 5.70
CA THR A 76 -0.60 -0.96 5.06
C THR A 76 -1.15 -0.22 3.85
N GLY A 77 -0.40 0.71 3.27
CA GLY A 77 -0.81 1.39 2.03
C GLY A 77 -0.68 2.91 2.07
N GLY A 78 -1.04 3.58 3.15
CA GLY A 78 -0.92 5.03 3.24
C GLY A 78 -1.37 5.59 4.58
N PHE A 79 -1.14 6.87 4.80
CA PHE A 79 -1.62 7.56 5.99
C PHE A 79 -3.15 7.54 6.03
N ILE A 80 -3.75 7.13 7.15
CA ILE A 80 -5.21 7.15 7.33
C ILE A 80 -5.66 8.60 7.44
N THR A 81 -6.40 9.09 6.43
CA THR A 81 -6.81 10.49 6.33
C THR A 81 -8.26 10.71 6.74
N ALA A 82 -9.11 9.73 6.46
CA ALA A 82 -10.54 9.81 6.72
C ALA A 82 -11.13 8.41 6.86
N TYR A 83 -12.38 8.37 7.27
CA TYR A 83 -13.14 7.13 7.38
C TYR A 83 -14.59 7.31 6.90
N SER A 84 -15.23 6.20 6.56
CA SER A 84 -16.66 6.14 6.30
C SER A 84 -17.26 4.91 6.98
N ILE A 85 -18.49 5.03 7.41
CA ILE A 85 -19.30 3.90 7.81
C ILE A 85 -20.24 3.58 6.65
N ALA A 86 -20.20 2.34 6.18
CA ALA A 86 -21.05 1.89 5.10
C ALA A 86 -21.89 0.67 5.54
N LYS A 87 -23.07 0.57 4.99
CA LYS A 87 -23.94 -0.59 5.08
C LYS A 87 -23.91 -1.35 3.78
N VAL A 88 -23.94 -2.67 3.86
CA VAL A 88 -24.09 -3.54 2.70
C VAL A 88 -25.29 -4.43 2.92
N ASN A 89 -26.29 -4.29 2.05
CA ASN A 89 -27.52 -5.06 2.12
C ASN A 89 -27.85 -5.58 0.73
N LYS A 90 -27.95 -6.92 0.60
CA LYS A 90 -28.21 -7.61 -0.68
C LYS A 90 -27.28 -7.17 -1.82
N GLY A 91 -26.00 -7.02 -1.50
CA GLY A 91 -24.96 -6.59 -2.43
C GLY A 91 -24.94 -5.09 -2.71
N ARG A 92 -25.86 -4.31 -2.15
CA ARG A 92 -25.89 -2.86 -2.33
C ARG A 92 -25.08 -2.18 -1.23
N PHE A 93 -24.04 -1.47 -1.65
CA PHE A 93 -23.19 -0.65 -0.78
C PHE A 93 -23.82 0.74 -0.61
N GLU A 94 -23.97 1.19 0.64
CA GLU A 94 -24.55 2.48 1.00
C GLU A 94 -23.68 3.18 2.05
N PRO A 95 -22.98 4.26 1.69
CA PRO A 95 -22.28 5.11 2.66
C PRO A 95 -23.28 5.80 3.59
N VAL A 96 -23.06 5.67 4.91
CA VAL A 96 -23.93 6.26 5.93
C VAL A 96 -23.35 7.54 6.51
N LEU A 97 -22.03 7.54 6.74
CA LEU A 97 -21.27 8.63 7.34
C LEU A 97 -19.87 8.64 6.75
N SER A 98 -19.34 9.81 6.49
CA SER A 98 -17.93 10.02 6.16
C SER A 98 -17.39 11.21 6.92
N ASP A 99 -16.18 11.10 7.49
CA ASP A 99 -15.59 12.16 8.31
C ASP A 99 -14.05 12.09 8.29
N ASP A 100 -13.41 13.16 8.73
CA ASP A 100 -11.96 13.25 8.93
C ASP A 100 -11.53 12.36 10.09
N ILE A 101 -10.42 11.64 9.95
CA ILE A 101 -9.85 10.82 11.01
C ILE A 101 -9.49 11.64 12.25
N TYR A 102 -9.12 12.91 12.09
CA TYR A 102 -8.77 13.79 13.21
C TYR A 102 -9.96 14.07 14.12
N ASN A 103 -11.20 14.12 13.58
CA ASN A 103 -12.42 14.26 14.37
C ASN A 103 -12.64 13.03 15.26
N LEU A 104 -12.23 11.86 14.79
CA LEU A 104 -12.26 10.63 15.58
C LEU A 104 -11.11 10.61 16.60
N ASP A 105 -9.90 10.98 16.19
CA ASP A 105 -8.72 11.08 17.04
C ASP A 105 -8.93 12.06 18.23
N ASN A 106 -9.64 13.16 18.02
CA ASN A 106 -9.93 14.14 19.07
C ASN A 106 -10.83 13.56 20.19
N LYS A 107 -11.65 12.55 19.87
CA LYS A 107 -12.50 11.83 20.82
C LYS A 107 -11.77 10.67 21.48
N TYR A 108 -10.69 10.18 20.86
CA TYR A 108 -9.93 9.02 21.31
C TYR A 108 -8.98 9.38 22.44
N LYS A 109 -8.97 8.57 23.50
CA LYS A 109 -8.00 8.63 24.59
C LYS A 109 -6.91 7.58 24.33
N PRO A 110 -5.72 7.97 23.83
CA PRO A 110 -4.68 7.03 23.46
C PRO A 110 -4.16 6.23 24.68
N LYS A 111 -4.12 4.91 24.54
CA LYS A 111 -3.64 3.99 25.57
C LYS A 111 -2.70 2.91 25.04
N VAL A 112 -2.62 2.75 23.73
CA VAL A 112 -1.71 1.81 23.08
C VAL A 112 -0.37 2.49 22.88
N GLU A 113 0.72 1.88 23.35
CA GLU A 113 2.06 2.40 23.22
C GLU A 113 2.44 2.57 21.75
N ALA A 114 3.02 3.72 21.41
CA ALA A 114 3.45 3.99 20.05
C ALA A 114 4.83 3.38 19.79
N PRO A 115 5.05 2.78 18.61
CA PRO A 115 6.35 2.31 18.18
C PRO A 115 7.42 3.40 18.22
N GLY A 116 8.63 3.04 18.68
CA GLY A 116 9.74 3.98 18.84
C GLY A 116 10.03 4.87 17.64
N PRO A 117 10.03 4.37 16.39
CA PRO A 117 10.25 5.21 15.20
C PRO A 117 9.23 6.33 15.03
N LEU A 118 7.95 6.09 15.32
CA LEU A 118 6.91 7.13 15.26
C LEU A 118 7.18 8.26 16.27
N ILE A 119 7.56 7.90 17.49
CA ILE A 119 7.88 8.88 18.54
C ILE A 119 9.16 9.65 18.21
N LYS A 120 10.17 8.95 17.69
CA LYS A 120 11.51 9.51 17.47
C LYS A 120 11.59 10.42 16.25
N TYR A 121 10.95 10.04 15.14
CA TYR A 121 11.17 10.66 13.84
C TYR A 121 10.03 11.54 13.33
N ILE A 122 8.78 11.33 13.77
CA ILE A 122 7.70 12.27 13.46
C ILE A 122 7.95 13.55 14.25
N LYS A 123 8.03 14.68 13.55
CA LYS A 123 8.31 16.00 14.12
C LYS A 123 7.16 16.97 13.86
N GLY A 124 7.17 18.08 14.61
CA GLY A 124 6.19 19.14 14.43
C GLY A 124 4.80 18.79 14.95
N PRO A 125 3.76 19.17 14.20
CA PRO A 125 2.38 19.12 14.68
C PRO A 125 1.82 17.72 14.92
N TYR A 126 2.40 16.71 14.26
CA TYR A 126 1.97 15.33 14.33
C TYR A 126 2.72 14.52 15.39
N LEU A 127 3.54 15.20 16.21
CA LEU A 127 4.29 14.57 17.28
C LEU A 127 3.38 13.72 18.16
N LEU A 128 3.65 12.43 18.20
CA LEU A 128 3.02 11.52 19.16
C LEU A 128 3.67 11.73 20.53
N SER A 129 2.86 11.71 21.58
CA SER A 129 3.38 11.65 22.95
C SER A 129 4.07 10.30 23.17
N THR A 130 3.41 9.38 23.84
CA THR A 130 3.91 8.02 24.07
C THR A 130 2.98 6.96 23.46
N ASN A 131 1.78 7.36 23.04
CA ASN A 131 0.73 6.45 22.63
C ASN A 131 0.25 6.73 21.19
N LEU A 132 -0.16 5.66 20.51
CA LEU A 132 -0.69 5.71 19.16
C LEU A 132 -2.02 6.49 19.08
N ARG A 133 -2.14 7.30 18.06
CA ARG A 133 -3.41 7.84 17.58
C ARG A 133 -4.06 6.87 16.61
N LEU A 134 -5.38 6.96 16.45
CA LEU A 134 -6.12 6.12 15.50
C LEU A 134 -5.56 6.22 14.08
N ARG A 135 -5.19 7.42 13.64
CA ARG A 135 -4.61 7.69 12.32
C ARG A 135 -3.27 6.97 12.04
N ASP A 136 -2.57 6.51 13.08
CA ASP A 136 -1.26 5.85 12.99
C ASP A 136 -1.33 4.34 13.34
N MET A 137 -2.54 3.79 13.59
CA MET A 137 -2.70 2.38 14.00
C MET A 137 -2.49 1.37 12.88
N ASN A 138 -2.22 1.81 11.67
CA ASN A 138 -1.80 0.97 10.57
C ASN A 138 -0.28 0.80 10.48
N TRP A 139 0.39 0.68 11.63
CA TRP A 139 1.83 0.49 11.74
C TRP A 139 2.30 -0.93 11.46
N SER A 140 1.54 -1.97 11.84
CA SER A 140 1.87 -3.34 11.44
C SER A 140 1.85 -3.48 9.92
N PRO A 141 2.81 -4.15 9.30
CA PRO A 141 2.77 -4.44 7.86
C PRO A 141 1.71 -5.49 7.51
N ASP A 142 1.25 -6.26 8.50
CA ASP A 142 0.11 -7.15 8.40
C ASP A 142 -1.18 -6.37 8.61
N PHE A 143 -1.98 -6.26 7.56
CA PHE A 143 -3.22 -5.48 7.61
C PHE A 143 -4.23 -6.07 8.59
N GLY A 144 -4.32 -7.39 8.68
CA GLY A 144 -5.21 -8.07 9.62
C GLY A 144 -4.90 -7.72 11.07
N GLU A 145 -3.61 -7.78 11.47
CA GLU A 145 -3.19 -7.41 12.82
C GLU A 145 -3.39 -5.89 13.08
N ALA A 146 -3.09 -5.04 12.10
CA ALA A 146 -3.32 -3.60 12.22
C ALA A 146 -4.81 -3.28 12.42
N MET A 147 -5.69 -3.89 11.63
CA MET A 147 -7.13 -3.62 11.68
C MET A 147 -7.84 -4.28 12.87
N LYS A 148 -7.32 -5.37 13.38
CA LYS A 148 -7.78 -5.96 14.64
C LYS A 148 -7.56 -5.00 15.82
N LEU A 149 -6.38 -4.35 15.87
CA LEU A 149 -6.09 -3.31 16.86
C LEU A 149 -6.99 -2.08 16.64
N PHE A 150 -7.01 -1.55 15.42
CA PHE A 150 -7.80 -0.36 15.06
C PHE A 150 -9.29 -0.56 15.36
N GLY A 151 -9.86 -1.69 14.94
CA GLY A 151 -11.26 -2.06 15.18
C GLY A 151 -11.63 -2.07 16.65
N LYS A 152 -10.75 -2.63 17.51
CA LYS A 152 -10.92 -2.62 18.95
C LYS A 152 -10.92 -1.20 19.54
N GLU A 153 -10.01 -0.36 19.09
CA GLU A 153 -9.83 0.97 19.66
C GLU A 153 -10.92 1.95 19.22
N VAL A 154 -11.45 1.85 17.98
CA VAL A 154 -12.54 2.70 17.51
C VAL A 154 -13.88 2.46 18.22
N GLU A 155 -14.06 1.32 18.87
CA GLU A 155 -15.23 1.07 19.71
C GLU A 155 -15.34 2.09 20.86
N SER A 156 -14.20 2.52 21.40
CA SER A 156 -14.12 3.49 22.50
C SER A 156 -14.62 4.90 22.10
N VAL A 157 -14.65 5.20 20.82
CA VAL A 157 -15.15 6.46 20.26
C VAL A 157 -16.51 6.33 19.56
N GLY A 158 -17.21 5.21 19.78
CA GLY A 158 -18.60 5.00 19.40
C GLY A 158 -18.81 4.25 18.08
N ILE A 159 -17.76 3.80 17.39
CA ILE A 159 -17.90 2.95 16.21
C ILE A 159 -17.94 1.49 16.66
N LYS A 160 -19.13 0.92 16.69
CA LYS A 160 -19.38 -0.44 17.20
C LYS A 160 -20.10 -1.31 16.17
N ASN A 161 -20.08 -2.62 16.42
CA ASN A 161 -20.77 -3.61 15.58
C ASN A 161 -20.34 -3.51 14.10
N ILE A 162 -19.02 -3.55 13.87
CA ILE A 162 -18.41 -3.56 12.54
C ILE A 162 -18.12 -5.01 12.15
N ASP A 163 -18.65 -5.45 11.02
CA ASP A 163 -18.41 -6.78 10.45
C ASP A 163 -17.03 -6.89 9.78
N GLY A 164 -16.47 -5.75 9.36
CA GLY A 164 -15.14 -5.71 8.77
C GLY A 164 -14.66 -4.29 8.49
N ILE A 165 -13.39 -4.19 8.07
CA ILE A 165 -12.73 -2.94 7.71
C ILE A 165 -12.22 -3.06 6.27
N ILE A 166 -12.48 -2.05 5.46
CA ILE A 166 -12.01 -1.95 4.07
C ILE A 166 -11.06 -0.76 4.00
N ALA A 167 -9.83 -0.98 3.60
CA ALA A 167 -8.90 0.11 3.29
C ALA A 167 -8.93 0.40 1.78
N VAL A 168 -8.96 1.68 1.43
CA VAL A 168 -8.94 2.16 0.04
C VAL A 168 -7.94 3.28 -0.03
N ASP A 169 -7.02 3.25 -0.97
CA ASP A 169 -6.08 4.34 -1.19
C ASP A 169 -6.46 5.24 -2.39
N THR A 170 -5.68 6.30 -2.61
CA THR A 170 -6.01 7.28 -3.64
C THR A 170 -5.81 6.76 -5.07
N GLN A 171 -5.02 5.71 -5.28
CA GLN A 171 -4.83 5.11 -6.60
C GLN A 171 -6.11 4.48 -7.15
N VAL A 172 -7.00 3.99 -6.27
CA VAL A 172 -8.31 3.47 -6.67
C VAL A 172 -9.15 4.54 -7.37
N LEU A 173 -9.10 5.78 -6.88
CA LEU A 173 -9.80 6.90 -7.52
C LEU A 173 -9.27 7.13 -8.93
N VAL A 174 -7.96 7.14 -9.08
CA VAL A 174 -7.30 7.30 -10.38
C VAL A 174 -7.71 6.18 -11.33
N ASN A 175 -7.60 4.92 -10.91
CA ASN A 175 -7.94 3.76 -11.73
C ASN A 175 -9.41 3.78 -12.23
N ILE A 176 -10.35 4.19 -11.37
CA ILE A 176 -11.77 4.26 -11.73
C ILE A 176 -12.02 5.46 -12.66
N LEU A 177 -11.49 6.64 -12.34
CA LEU A 177 -11.68 7.85 -13.14
C LEU A 177 -11.07 7.75 -14.53
N ASP A 178 -9.99 7.00 -14.72
CA ASP A 178 -9.42 6.73 -16.05
C ASP A 178 -10.42 6.01 -16.97
N VAL A 179 -11.30 5.19 -16.40
CA VAL A 179 -12.31 4.47 -17.18
C VAL A 179 -13.59 5.28 -17.36
N ILE A 180 -14.12 5.84 -16.26
CA ILE A 180 -15.42 6.53 -16.32
C ILE A 180 -15.30 7.93 -16.93
N GLY A 181 -14.11 8.52 -16.88
CA GLY A 181 -13.84 9.90 -17.28
C GLY A 181 -14.09 10.92 -16.16
N PRO A 182 -14.02 12.23 -16.48
CA PRO A 182 -14.28 13.29 -15.52
C PRO A 182 -15.67 13.21 -14.92
N ILE A 183 -15.77 13.52 -13.62
CA ILE A 183 -17.04 13.54 -12.87
C ILE A 183 -17.24 14.88 -12.17
N GLY A 184 -18.47 15.36 -12.11
CA GLY A 184 -18.84 16.50 -11.29
C GLY A 184 -19.20 16.07 -9.86
N VAL A 185 -18.72 16.82 -8.87
CA VAL A 185 -19.07 16.65 -7.45
C VAL A 185 -19.79 17.92 -6.99
N SER A 186 -21.06 17.79 -6.66
CA SER A 186 -21.91 18.95 -6.31
C SER A 186 -21.31 19.76 -5.16
N GLY A 187 -21.07 21.06 -5.42
CA GLY A 187 -20.47 21.98 -4.47
C GLY A 187 -18.94 21.91 -4.36
N PHE A 188 -18.25 21.02 -5.14
CA PHE A 188 -16.81 20.81 -5.06
C PHE A 188 -16.09 20.84 -6.42
N GLY A 189 -16.80 20.94 -7.53
CA GLY A 189 -16.20 21.03 -8.87
C GLY A 189 -16.11 19.72 -9.64
N GLU A 190 -15.20 19.67 -10.61
CA GLU A 190 -14.94 18.52 -11.49
C GLU A 190 -13.64 17.81 -11.09
N TYR A 191 -13.64 16.47 -11.17
CA TYR A 191 -12.52 15.59 -10.82
C TYR A 191 -12.18 14.67 -11.99
N SER A 192 -10.90 14.60 -12.31
CA SER A 192 -10.39 13.84 -13.45
C SER A 192 -8.98 13.30 -13.20
N THR A 193 -8.50 12.48 -14.12
CA THR A 193 -7.10 11.98 -14.11
C THR A 193 -6.17 12.81 -15.01
N LYS A 194 -6.64 13.93 -15.57
CA LYS A 194 -5.82 14.83 -16.35
C LYS A 194 -4.61 15.29 -15.52
N GLU A 195 -3.43 15.21 -16.11
CA GLU A 195 -2.20 15.65 -15.45
C GLU A 195 -2.21 17.15 -15.18
N VAL A 196 -1.90 17.53 -13.93
CA VAL A 196 -1.64 18.91 -13.53
C VAL A 196 -0.15 19.16 -13.64
N PRO A 197 0.31 20.13 -14.48
CA PRO A 197 1.74 20.36 -14.72
C PRO A 197 2.53 20.74 -13.46
N ASP A 198 1.92 21.45 -12.53
CA ASP A 198 2.59 21.95 -11.32
C ASP A 198 3.06 20.82 -10.40
N CYS A 199 2.29 19.73 -10.30
CA CYS A 199 2.64 18.57 -9.49
C CYS A 199 3.00 17.33 -10.31
N LYS A 200 2.82 17.35 -11.64
CA LYS A 200 2.94 16.17 -12.50
C LYS A 200 2.09 15.01 -11.98
N CYS A 201 0.91 15.32 -11.49
CA CYS A 201 0.02 14.38 -10.83
C CYS A 201 -1.40 14.46 -11.40
N PRO A 202 -2.25 13.41 -11.22
CA PRO A 202 -3.65 13.46 -11.60
C PRO A 202 -4.40 14.60 -10.89
N GLN A 203 -5.26 15.30 -11.61
CA GLN A 203 -6.01 16.44 -11.10
C GLN A 203 -6.84 16.08 -9.85
N VAL A 204 -7.39 14.88 -9.78
CA VAL A 204 -8.10 14.41 -8.58
C VAL A 204 -7.20 14.41 -7.33
N ILE A 205 -5.93 14.05 -7.46
CA ILE A 205 -4.96 14.07 -6.35
C ILE A 205 -4.65 15.53 -5.97
N TYR A 206 -4.37 16.37 -6.98
CA TYR A 206 -4.13 17.80 -6.76
C TYR A 206 -5.28 18.45 -6.00
N GLU A 207 -6.52 18.24 -6.44
CA GLU A 207 -7.71 18.85 -5.83
C GLU A 207 -7.97 18.36 -4.41
N LEU A 208 -7.78 17.05 -4.13
CA LEU A 208 -7.95 16.51 -2.78
C LEU A 208 -6.95 17.12 -1.79
N GLU A 209 -5.70 17.34 -2.22
CA GLU A 209 -4.68 17.96 -1.38
C GLU A 209 -4.92 19.48 -1.26
N SER A 210 -5.24 20.16 -2.37
CA SER A 210 -5.59 21.59 -2.39
C SER A 210 -6.79 21.89 -1.51
N PHE A 211 -7.84 21.07 -1.57
CA PHE A 211 -9.02 21.26 -0.74
C PHE A 211 -8.70 21.18 0.76
N ALA A 212 -7.75 20.34 1.14
CA ALA A 212 -7.30 20.25 2.53
C ALA A 212 -6.54 21.51 3.00
N ASP A 213 -5.86 22.21 2.08
CA ASP A 213 -4.96 23.34 2.36
C ASP A 213 -5.46 24.69 1.79
N ILE A 214 -6.70 24.78 1.30
CA ILE A 214 -7.23 25.91 0.53
C ILE A 214 -7.12 27.28 1.23
N GLU A 215 -7.10 27.30 2.55
CA GLU A 215 -7.01 28.52 3.34
C GLU A 215 -5.65 28.65 4.07
N GLY A 216 -4.67 27.88 3.66
CA GLY A 216 -3.31 27.90 4.15
C GLY A 216 -3.01 26.81 5.19
N PRO A 217 -1.74 26.68 5.53
CA PRO A 217 -1.27 25.64 6.43
C PRO A 217 -1.74 25.90 7.87
N ILE A 218 -1.90 24.82 8.64
CA ILE A 218 -2.03 24.89 10.08
C ILE A 218 -0.70 25.38 10.65
N VAL A 219 -0.72 26.42 11.45
CA VAL A 219 0.46 26.91 12.17
C VAL A 219 0.41 26.39 13.60
N TRP A 220 1.48 25.74 13.98
CA TRP A 220 1.63 25.14 15.31
C TRP A 220 2.56 25.97 16.19
N SER A 221 2.37 25.88 17.49
CA SER A 221 3.24 26.52 18.47
C SER A 221 4.63 25.90 18.44
N GLU A 222 5.66 26.73 18.37
CA GLU A 222 7.06 26.29 18.53
C GLU A 222 7.39 25.89 19.98
N ASN A 223 6.65 26.47 20.94
CA ASN A 223 6.94 26.32 22.37
C ASN A 223 6.04 25.29 23.07
N GLU A 224 4.87 24.97 22.50
CA GLU A 224 3.90 24.04 23.08
C GLU A 224 3.54 22.96 22.05
N PRO A 225 4.19 21.78 22.11
CA PRO A 225 3.92 20.69 21.16
C PRO A 225 2.43 20.31 21.11
N GLY A 226 1.86 20.25 19.90
CA GLY A 226 0.47 19.90 19.69
C GLY A 226 -0.55 21.05 19.83
N LYS A 227 -0.09 22.28 20.14
CA LYS A 227 -0.96 23.46 20.19
C LYS A 227 -1.00 24.15 18.83
N ILE A 228 -2.20 24.32 18.29
CA ILE A 228 -2.45 25.08 17.06
C ILE A 228 -2.45 26.58 17.41
N VAL A 229 -1.62 27.35 16.71
CA VAL A 229 -1.58 28.82 16.80
C VAL A 229 -2.53 29.44 15.78
N TYR A 230 -2.60 28.84 14.59
CA TYR A 230 -3.51 29.23 13.54
C TYR A 230 -4.05 27.99 12.85
N ALA A 231 -5.35 27.97 12.59
CA ALA A 231 -6.00 26.98 11.74
C ALA A 231 -6.86 27.71 10.73
N PRO A 232 -6.87 27.30 9.45
CA PRO A 232 -7.76 27.88 8.47
C PRO A 232 -9.23 27.63 8.86
N PRO A 233 -10.16 28.51 8.47
CA PRO A 233 -11.59 28.37 8.79
C PRO A 233 -12.25 27.05 8.35
N ASN A 234 -11.70 26.37 7.32
CA ASN A 234 -12.17 25.07 6.86
C ASN A 234 -11.52 23.88 7.59
N TYR A 235 -10.69 24.12 8.60
CA TYR A 235 -9.93 23.08 9.29
C TYR A 235 -10.78 21.89 9.74
N ASP A 236 -11.92 22.16 10.38
CA ASP A 236 -12.83 21.13 10.87
C ASP A 236 -13.61 20.40 9.77
N ASN A 237 -13.57 20.90 8.52
CA ASN A 237 -14.33 20.38 7.38
C ASN A 237 -13.47 20.04 6.16
N ARG A 238 -12.15 20.02 6.30
CA ARG A 238 -11.20 19.83 5.19
C ARG A 238 -11.35 18.48 4.46
N LYS A 239 -12.04 17.52 5.03
CA LYS A 239 -12.32 16.20 4.41
C LYS A 239 -13.80 15.98 4.08
N LYS A 240 -14.65 17.02 4.20
CA LYS A 240 -16.09 16.91 3.88
C LYS A 240 -16.39 16.52 2.43
N ILE A 241 -15.43 16.71 1.52
CA ILE A 241 -15.54 16.30 0.12
C ILE A 241 -15.62 14.77 -0.06
N ILE A 242 -15.05 13.96 0.85
CA ILE A 242 -14.90 12.51 0.67
C ILE A 242 -16.24 11.83 0.46
N GLY A 243 -17.25 12.16 1.26
CA GLY A 243 -18.60 11.60 1.10
C GLY A 243 -19.24 11.94 -0.25
N PRO A 244 -19.34 13.22 -0.63
CA PRO A 244 -19.84 13.63 -1.94
C PRO A 244 -19.07 13.02 -3.12
N LEU A 245 -17.73 12.97 -3.05
CA LEU A 245 -16.89 12.37 -4.09
C LEU A 245 -17.17 10.87 -4.23
N MET A 246 -17.21 10.13 -3.13
CA MET A 246 -17.52 8.70 -3.14
C MET A 246 -18.91 8.43 -3.74
N ASN A 247 -19.92 9.20 -3.35
CA ASN A 247 -21.27 9.08 -3.91
C ASN A 247 -21.29 9.39 -5.41
N SER A 248 -20.58 10.42 -5.87
CA SER A 248 -20.48 10.77 -7.27
C SER A 248 -19.77 9.66 -8.08
N ILE A 249 -18.66 9.11 -7.58
CA ILE A 249 -17.97 7.99 -8.22
C ILE A 249 -18.89 6.78 -8.35
N LEU A 250 -19.55 6.37 -7.26
CA LEU A 250 -20.48 5.24 -7.28
C LEU A 250 -21.61 5.44 -8.27
N ALA A 251 -22.25 6.62 -8.26
CA ALA A 251 -23.36 6.94 -9.19
C ALA A 251 -22.90 6.91 -10.66
N ASN A 252 -21.74 7.53 -10.95
CA ASN A 252 -21.19 7.55 -12.30
C ASN A 252 -20.71 6.16 -12.74
N ALA A 253 -20.08 5.38 -11.88
CA ALA A 253 -19.63 4.00 -12.20
C ALA A 253 -20.82 3.08 -12.50
N LEU A 254 -21.88 3.13 -11.69
CA LEU A 254 -23.10 2.33 -11.90
C LEU A 254 -23.93 2.80 -13.12
N GLY A 255 -23.79 4.07 -13.51
CA GLY A 255 -24.47 4.66 -14.69
C GLY A 255 -23.73 4.44 -16.01
N GLN A 256 -22.60 3.74 -16.02
CA GLN A 256 -21.79 3.55 -17.24
C GLN A 256 -22.51 2.66 -18.27
N PRO A 257 -22.33 2.92 -19.58
CA PRO A 257 -22.82 2.05 -20.63
C PRO A 257 -22.11 0.69 -20.59
N LYS A 258 -22.76 -0.33 -21.17
CA LYS A 258 -22.28 -1.73 -21.12
C LYS A 258 -20.85 -1.92 -21.63
N GLU A 259 -20.43 -1.12 -22.59
CA GLU A 259 -19.10 -1.14 -23.21
C GLU A 259 -18.00 -0.78 -22.21
N LYS A 260 -18.30 0.01 -21.15
CA LYS A 260 -17.38 0.42 -20.10
C LYS A 260 -17.38 -0.54 -18.90
N LEU A 261 -18.31 -1.50 -18.81
CA LEU A 261 -18.39 -2.40 -17.66
C LEU A 261 -17.15 -3.31 -17.54
N ALA A 262 -16.65 -3.86 -18.65
CA ALA A 262 -15.47 -4.71 -18.63
C ALA A 262 -14.20 -3.90 -18.25
N PRO A 263 -13.87 -2.74 -18.86
CA PRO A 263 -12.80 -1.87 -18.39
C PRO A 263 -12.93 -1.43 -16.92
N LEU A 264 -14.15 -1.14 -16.46
CA LEU A 264 -14.38 -0.77 -15.07
C LEU A 264 -14.10 -1.93 -14.11
N PHE A 265 -14.55 -3.14 -14.47
CA PHE A 265 -14.22 -4.34 -13.71
C PHE A 265 -12.72 -4.59 -13.66
N GLU A 266 -12.01 -4.41 -14.79
CA GLU A 266 -10.55 -4.52 -14.85
C GLU A 266 -9.87 -3.52 -13.93
N ALA A 267 -10.28 -2.25 -13.92
CA ALA A 267 -9.72 -1.20 -13.06
C ALA A 267 -9.93 -1.50 -11.56
N VAL A 268 -11.12 -1.97 -11.19
CA VAL A 268 -11.43 -2.39 -9.82
C VAL A 268 -10.63 -3.63 -9.44
N PHE A 269 -10.58 -4.63 -10.31
CA PHE A 269 -9.82 -5.86 -10.09
C PHE A 269 -8.31 -5.59 -9.96
N LYS A 270 -7.76 -4.72 -10.83
CA LYS A 270 -6.38 -4.24 -10.73
C LYS A 270 -6.12 -3.60 -9.38
N SER A 271 -7.02 -2.77 -8.87
CA SER A 271 -6.89 -2.15 -7.55
C SER A 271 -6.81 -3.17 -6.41
N PHE A 272 -7.48 -4.31 -6.52
CA PHE A 272 -7.37 -5.40 -5.54
C PHE A 272 -6.04 -6.13 -5.62
N ILE A 273 -5.64 -6.58 -6.82
CA ILE A 273 -4.43 -7.39 -6.98
C ILE A 273 -3.15 -6.56 -6.73
N GLU A 274 -3.15 -5.28 -7.06
CA GLU A 274 -2.04 -4.34 -6.79
C GLU A 274 -2.05 -3.82 -5.35
N LYS A 275 -3.00 -4.29 -4.49
CA LYS A 275 -3.11 -3.97 -3.06
C LYS A 275 -3.40 -2.50 -2.75
N HIS A 276 -4.20 -1.86 -3.59
CA HIS A 276 -4.79 -0.54 -3.34
C HIS A 276 -6.12 -0.62 -2.58
N VAL A 277 -6.70 -1.81 -2.51
CA VAL A 277 -7.85 -2.14 -1.64
C VAL A 277 -7.51 -3.36 -0.81
N LEU A 278 -7.71 -3.26 0.51
CA LEU A 278 -7.49 -4.36 1.45
C LEU A 278 -8.75 -4.60 2.28
N PHE A 279 -8.93 -5.84 2.71
CA PHE A 279 -10.09 -6.25 3.50
C PHE A 279 -9.67 -6.93 4.79
N TYR A 280 -10.36 -6.57 5.87
CA TYR A 280 -10.35 -7.29 7.14
C TYR A 280 -11.78 -7.67 7.52
N ALA A 281 -12.01 -8.90 7.91
CA ALA A 281 -13.29 -9.39 8.40
C ALA A 281 -13.20 -9.79 9.88
N SER A 282 -14.19 -9.39 10.67
CA SER A 282 -14.27 -9.78 12.09
C SER A 282 -14.60 -11.28 12.25
N ASN A 283 -15.23 -11.89 11.25
CA ASN A 283 -15.53 -13.32 11.21
C ASN A 283 -14.29 -14.10 10.73
N ALA A 284 -13.82 -15.07 11.53
CA ALA A 284 -12.61 -15.84 11.23
C ALA A 284 -12.67 -16.58 9.87
N LYS A 285 -13.81 -17.23 9.57
CA LYS A 285 -13.97 -17.94 8.28
C LYS A 285 -13.93 -17.00 7.09
N ALA A 286 -14.50 -15.80 7.22
CA ALA A 286 -14.43 -14.76 6.20
C ALA A 286 -13.00 -14.25 6.06
N GLN A 287 -12.29 -14.01 7.17
CA GLN A 287 -10.89 -13.59 7.17
C GLN A 287 -10.00 -14.62 6.47
N GLU A 288 -10.11 -15.90 6.82
CA GLU A 288 -9.37 -16.99 6.15
C GLU A 288 -9.62 -17.04 4.64
N ALA A 289 -10.84 -16.77 4.21
CA ALA A 289 -11.18 -16.72 2.78
C ALA A 289 -10.58 -15.52 2.06
N LEU A 290 -10.53 -14.34 2.72
CA LEU A 290 -9.87 -13.13 2.21
C LEU A 290 -8.34 -13.33 2.12
N ASP A 291 -7.75 -14.00 3.12
CA ASP A 291 -6.32 -14.37 3.14
C ASP A 291 -5.97 -15.33 2.01
N ALA A 292 -6.76 -16.38 1.82
CA ALA A 292 -6.58 -17.36 0.76
C ALA A 292 -6.70 -16.72 -0.63
N PHE A 293 -7.60 -15.74 -0.77
CA PHE A 293 -7.77 -14.99 -2.01
C PHE A 293 -6.70 -13.93 -2.23
N GLY A 294 -5.94 -13.55 -1.20
CA GLY A 294 -4.80 -12.63 -1.30
C GLY A 294 -5.13 -11.13 -1.18
N ILE A 295 -6.34 -10.77 -0.71
CA ILE A 295 -6.79 -9.38 -0.56
C ILE A 295 -6.83 -8.90 0.90
N ALA A 296 -6.41 -9.73 1.85
CA ALA A 296 -6.35 -9.36 3.26
C ALA A 296 -5.09 -8.58 3.65
N GLY A 297 -4.09 -8.47 2.79
CA GLY A 297 -2.84 -7.77 3.11
C GLY A 297 -2.01 -8.40 4.21
N THR A 298 -2.18 -9.70 4.44
CA THR A 298 -1.48 -10.50 5.46
C THR A 298 -0.06 -10.83 5.00
N LEU A 299 0.91 -10.81 5.91
CA LEU A 299 2.26 -11.31 5.61
C LEU A 299 2.23 -12.82 5.42
N LYS A 300 2.64 -13.28 4.23
CA LYS A 300 2.58 -14.70 3.89
C LYS A 300 3.67 -15.52 4.58
N ASP A 301 3.28 -16.66 5.11
CA ASP A 301 4.23 -17.72 5.41
C ASP A 301 4.68 -18.38 4.11
N TYR A 302 5.99 -18.58 3.97
CA TYR A 302 6.56 -19.15 2.76
C TYR A 302 7.73 -20.07 3.06
N GLU A 303 7.73 -21.26 2.46
CA GLU A 303 8.84 -22.22 2.53
C GLU A 303 9.89 -21.90 1.46
N GLY A 304 10.92 -21.18 1.84
CA GLY A 304 11.99 -20.71 0.96
C GLY A 304 12.48 -19.34 1.36
N ASP A 305 13.09 -18.64 0.42
CA ASP A 305 13.49 -17.26 0.62
C ASP A 305 12.26 -16.34 0.50
N TYR A 306 12.24 -15.33 1.31
CA TYR A 306 11.17 -14.34 1.39
C TYR A 306 11.75 -12.94 1.45
N LEU A 307 11.13 -12.01 0.76
CA LEU A 307 11.48 -10.60 0.85
C LEU A 307 10.21 -9.74 0.85
N HIS A 308 10.04 -8.94 1.90
CA HIS A 308 9.08 -7.84 1.93
C HIS A 308 9.76 -6.58 2.41
N ILE A 309 9.82 -5.57 1.56
CA ILE A 309 10.33 -4.24 1.89
C ILE A 309 9.14 -3.39 2.28
N ASN A 310 9.16 -2.84 3.50
CA ASN A 310 8.06 -2.06 4.06
C ASN A 310 8.57 -0.68 4.48
N ASN A 311 8.14 0.33 3.77
CA ASN A 311 8.48 1.72 3.97
C ASN A 311 7.41 2.45 4.80
N ALA A 312 7.84 3.41 5.62
CA ALA A 312 6.94 4.31 6.32
C ALA A 312 7.46 5.75 6.22
N ASN A 313 6.69 6.60 5.58
CA ASN A 313 6.90 8.04 5.52
C ASN A 313 6.57 8.66 6.89
N LEU A 314 7.53 9.26 7.56
CA LEU A 314 7.40 9.80 8.91
C LEU A 314 7.28 11.33 8.92
N GLY A 315 6.44 11.88 8.03
CA GLY A 315 6.16 13.31 7.95
C GLY A 315 6.85 14.03 6.78
N GLY A 316 7.20 13.29 5.74
CA GLY A 316 7.74 13.82 4.47
C GLY A 316 6.66 14.32 3.50
N ARG A 317 5.53 14.77 4.01
CA ARG A 317 4.39 15.22 3.20
C ARG A 317 3.96 14.15 2.19
N LYS A 318 3.71 14.53 0.92
CA LYS A 318 3.28 13.64 -0.16
C LYS A 318 4.45 13.21 -1.06
N SER A 319 5.68 13.21 -0.51
CA SER A 319 6.90 12.93 -1.29
C SER A 319 6.88 11.58 -1.99
N ASN A 320 6.12 10.59 -1.49
CA ASN A 320 5.96 9.30 -2.16
C ASN A 320 5.34 9.40 -3.56
N LEU A 321 4.66 10.50 -3.90
CA LEU A 321 4.21 10.79 -5.27
C LEU A 321 5.36 10.81 -6.29
N TYR A 322 6.56 11.13 -5.84
CA TYR A 322 7.72 11.37 -6.70
C TYR A 322 8.82 10.32 -6.54
N ILE A 323 8.71 9.44 -5.53
CA ILE A 323 9.76 8.45 -5.25
C ILE A 323 9.70 7.30 -6.25
N LYS A 324 10.84 7.00 -6.84
CA LYS A 324 11.06 5.80 -7.66
C LYS A 324 12.00 4.87 -6.92
N GLU A 325 11.62 3.59 -6.87
CA GLU A 325 12.38 2.55 -6.17
C GLU A 325 12.92 1.53 -7.16
N GLU A 326 14.22 1.22 -7.04
CA GLU A 326 14.88 0.16 -7.77
C GLU A 326 15.52 -0.79 -6.76
N ILE A 327 15.21 -2.08 -6.87
CA ILE A 327 15.69 -3.11 -5.94
C ILE A 327 16.52 -4.13 -6.71
N SER A 328 17.78 -4.27 -6.32
CA SER A 328 18.67 -5.32 -6.85
C SER A 328 18.91 -6.38 -5.78
N GLN A 329 18.74 -7.64 -6.14
CA GLN A 329 19.00 -8.80 -5.29
C GLN A 329 20.04 -9.69 -5.94
N GLU A 330 21.10 -10.01 -5.21
CA GLU A 330 22.13 -10.95 -5.63
C GLU A 330 22.29 -12.07 -4.60
N MET A 331 22.25 -13.31 -5.05
CA MET A 331 22.41 -14.48 -4.22
C MET A 331 23.68 -15.25 -4.59
N GLU A 332 24.56 -15.42 -3.59
CA GLU A 332 25.76 -16.22 -3.66
C GLU A 332 25.54 -17.58 -2.96
N VAL A 333 25.74 -18.67 -3.69
CA VAL A 333 25.62 -20.04 -3.15
C VAL A 333 26.99 -20.60 -2.86
N GLY A 334 27.26 -20.88 -1.60
CA GLY A 334 28.49 -21.52 -1.15
C GLY A 334 28.60 -22.98 -1.60
N LYS A 335 29.81 -23.55 -1.54
CA LYS A 335 30.06 -24.97 -1.87
C LYS A 335 29.29 -25.94 -0.98
N ASP A 336 28.96 -25.51 0.23
CA ASP A 336 28.21 -26.28 1.22
C ASP A 336 26.69 -26.07 1.11
N GLY A 337 26.24 -25.33 0.09
CA GLY A 337 24.83 -24.96 -0.14
C GLY A 337 24.30 -23.77 0.69
N SER A 338 25.14 -23.15 1.52
CA SER A 338 24.77 -21.93 2.23
C SER A 338 24.52 -20.78 1.25
N ILE A 339 23.62 -19.86 1.61
CA ILE A 339 23.25 -18.75 0.74
C ILE A 339 23.51 -17.44 1.47
N VAL A 340 24.28 -16.57 0.82
CA VAL A 340 24.44 -15.16 1.21
C VAL A 340 23.69 -14.31 0.20
N LYS A 341 22.83 -13.43 0.68
CA LYS A 341 22.02 -12.54 -0.14
C LYS A 341 22.38 -11.10 0.11
N THR A 342 22.54 -10.35 -0.95
CA THR A 342 22.71 -8.90 -0.95
C THR A 342 21.49 -8.26 -1.58
N VAL A 343 20.83 -7.37 -0.85
CA VAL A 343 19.70 -6.55 -1.32
C VAL A 343 20.13 -5.10 -1.34
N ILE A 344 20.01 -4.46 -2.48
CA ILE A 344 20.31 -3.04 -2.66
C ILE A 344 19.00 -2.35 -3.06
N ILE A 345 18.57 -1.38 -2.25
CA ILE A 345 17.38 -0.58 -2.50
C ILE A 345 17.85 0.83 -2.85
N THR A 346 17.53 1.30 -4.04
CA THR A 346 17.82 2.66 -4.49
C THR A 346 16.53 3.45 -4.54
N TYR A 347 16.44 4.48 -3.72
CA TYR A 347 15.34 5.43 -3.70
C TYR A 347 15.76 6.70 -4.43
N LYS A 348 14.97 7.15 -5.39
CA LYS A 348 15.24 8.36 -6.19
C LYS A 348 14.05 9.32 -6.08
N ASN A 349 14.30 10.56 -5.72
CA ASN A 349 13.33 11.64 -5.85
C ASN A 349 13.84 12.63 -6.92
N PRO A 350 13.37 12.55 -8.17
CA PRO A 350 13.88 13.40 -9.26
C PRO A 350 13.32 14.83 -9.23
N GLU A 351 12.28 15.09 -8.43
CA GLU A 351 11.57 16.36 -8.44
C GLU A 351 12.10 17.33 -7.39
N LYS A 352 11.93 18.62 -7.68
CA LYS A 352 12.34 19.72 -6.79
C LYS A 352 11.45 19.81 -5.56
N HIS A 353 11.98 20.41 -4.52
CA HIS A 353 11.20 20.82 -3.36
C HIS A 353 10.17 21.89 -3.80
N ASP A 354 8.90 21.65 -3.54
CA ASP A 354 7.81 22.57 -3.92
C ASP A 354 7.19 23.31 -2.72
N GLY A 355 7.63 23.00 -1.49
CA GLY A 355 7.09 23.57 -0.26
C GLY A 355 5.72 23.03 0.15
N TRP A 356 5.07 22.27 -0.71
CA TRP A 356 3.71 21.76 -0.49
C TRP A 356 3.64 20.22 -0.51
N LEU A 357 3.77 19.56 -1.65
CA LEU A 357 3.67 18.10 -1.77
C LEU A 357 5.03 17.41 -1.56
N ASN A 358 6.09 17.94 -2.18
CA ASN A 358 7.42 17.36 -2.16
C ASN A 358 8.34 18.02 -1.14
N SER A 359 8.82 17.24 -0.20
CA SER A 359 9.78 17.70 0.80
C SER A 359 10.78 16.59 1.13
N VAL A 360 11.66 16.83 2.11
CA VAL A 360 12.53 15.77 2.63
C VAL A 360 11.65 14.66 3.19
N LEU A 361 11.86 13.42 2.70
CA LEU A 361 11.19 12.22 3.16
C LEU A 361 12.00 11.58 4.30
N PRO A 362 11.58 11.69 5.56
CA PRO A 362 12.09 10.85 6.63
C PRO A 362 11.44 9.48 6.50
N ASN A 363 12.21 8.47 6.13
CA ASN A 363 11.71 7.12 5.88
C ASN A 363 12.21 6.12 6.91
N TRP A 364 11.31 5.32 7.44
CA TRP A 364 11.62 4.12 8.20
C TRP A 364 11.43 2.91 7.30
N VAL A 365 12.50 2.20 6.98
CA VAL A 365 12.45 0.97 6.19
C VAL A 365 12.58 -0.25 7.10
N ARG A 366 11.70 -1.24 6.89
CA ARG A 366 11.76 -2.57 7.47
C ARG A 366 11.88 -3.61 6.36
N ILE A 367 12.87 -4.46 6.44
CA ILE A 367 13.12 -5.52 5.45
C ILE A 367 12.88 -6.86 6.13
N TYR A 368 11.77 -7.50 5.78
CA TYR A 368 11.33 -8.79 6.30
C TYR A 368 11.93 -9.91 5.45
N VAL A 369 12.61 -10.82 6.10
CA VAL A 369 13.32 -11.96 5.49
C VAL A 369 12.99 -13.25 6.26
N PRO A 370 13.40 -14.44 5.78
CA PRO A 370 13.15 -15.70 6.50
C PRO A 370 13.65 -15.66 7.94
N LYS A 371 12.83 -16.16 8.86
CA LYS A 371 13.14 -16.25 10.29
C LYS A 371 14.48 -16.98 10.51
N GLY A 372 15.37 -16.39 11.32
CA GLY A 372 16.70 -16.90 11.59
C GLY A 372 17.77 -16.49 10.58
N SER A 373 17.47 -15.54 9.69
CA SER A 373 18.49 -14.91 8.83
C SER A 373 19.52 -14.14 9.66
N GLU A 374 20.80 -14.29 9.34
CA GLU A 374 21.91 -13.70 10.07
C GLU A 374 22.43 -12.44 9.36
N LEU A 375 22.47 -11.31 10.05
CA LEU A 375 23.01 -10.06 9.51
C LEU A 375 24.52 -10.18 9.26
N ILE A 376 24.96 -9.76 8.07
CA ILE A 376 26.37 -9.59 7.73
C ILE A 376 26.70 -8.09 7.67
N ASP A 377 25.90 -7.31 6.91
CA ASP A 377 26.08 -5.86 6.80
C ASP A 377 24.76 -5.16 6.53
N PHE A 378 24.60 -3.96 7.10
CA PHE A 378 23.45 -3.09 6.83
C PHE A 378 23.92 -1.63 6.79
N ALA A 379 23.97 -1.07 5.60
CA ALA A 379 24.52 0.24 5.31
C ALA A 379 23.55 1.15 4.55
N GLY A 380 23.84 2.45 4.51
CA GLY A 380 23.04 3.45 3.78
C GLY A 380 21.83 3.97 4.55
N VAL A 381 21.68 3.61 5.83
CA VAL A 381 20.73 4.20 6.76
C VAL A 381 21.47 5.12 7.74
N GLU A 382 20.83 6.20 8.19
CA GLU A 382 21.40 7.13 9.19
C GLU A 382 21.42 6.49 10.59
N GLU A 383 20.39 5.71 10.89
CA GLU A 383 20.24 4.97 12.14
C GLU A 383 19.65 3.59 11.86
N LYS A 384 20.12 2.58 12.56
CA LYS A 384 19.59 1.21 12.49
C LYS A 384 19.33 0.67 13.89
N VAL A 385 18.43 -0.30 13.97
CA VAL A 385 18.20 -1.09 15.19
C VAL A 385 18.80 -2.49 15.02
N ASP A 386 19.05 -3.16 16.13
CA ASP A 386 19.45 -4.56 16.10
C ASP A 386 18.37 -5.41 15.42
N PRO A 387 18.75 -6.47 14.70
CA PRO A 387 17.80 -7.39 14.10
C PRO A 387 16.82 -7.95 15.13
N TYR A 388 15.55 -8.04 14.77
CA TYR A 388 14.51 -8.57 15.66
C TYR A 388 13.56 -9.50 14.90
N GLU A 389 12.72 -10.21 15.62
CA GLU A 389 11.69 -11.06 15.03
C GLU A 389 10.30 -10.41 15.16
N GLU A 390 9.57 -10.38 14.06
CA GLU A 390 8.20 -9.89 13.98
C GLU A 390 7.42 -10.74 12.96
N LEU A 391 6.19 -11.13 13.30
CA LEU A 391 5.28 -11.86 12.40
C LEU A 391 5.93 -13.09 11.73
N GLY A 392 6.72 -13.86 12.49
CA GLY A 392 7.39 -15.06 11.99
C GLY A 392 8.54 -14.82 11.01
N LYS A 393 9.07 -13.61 10.94
CA LYS A 393 10.19 -13.21 10.09
C LYS A 393 11.30 -12.56 10.90
N THR A 394 12.53 -12.59 10.38
CA THR A 394 13.61 -11.71 10.85
C THR A 394 13.48 -10.37 10.16
N VAL A 395 13.66 -9.29 10.90
CA VAL A 395 13.51 -7.92 10.41
C VAL A 395 14.80 -7.15 10.59
N PHE A 396 15.25 -6.52 9.50
CA PHE A 396 16.30 -5.52 9.50
C PHE A 396 15.66 -4.16 9.25
N ALA A 397 15.86 -3.21 10.18
CA ALA A 397 15.17 -1.94 10.11
C ALA A 397 16.10 -0.75 10.35
N GLY A 398 15.82 0.35 9.65
CA GLY A 398 16.62 1.57 9.75
C GLY A 398 15.90 2.81 9.26
N PHE A 399 16.46 3.93 9.64
CA PHE A 399 15.97 5.27 9.30
C PHE A 399 16.93 5.96 8.33
N PHE A 400 16.38 6.61 7.33
CA PHE A 400 17.14 7.51 6.44
C PHE A 400 16.26 8.67 5.97
N LYS A 401 16.89 9.69 5.43
CA LYS A 401 16.22 10.83 4.79
C LYS A 401 16.55 10.86 3.30
N LEU A 402 15.51 11.01 2.48
CA LEU A 402 15.66 11.28 1.06
C LEU A 402 15.24 12.72 0.77
N ARG A 403 16.15 13.49 0.18
CA ARG A 403 15.87 14.87 -0.23
C ARG A 403 15.26 14.91 -1.63
N PRO A 404 14.44 15.92 -1.95
CA PRO A 404 14.13 16.28 -3.34
C PRO A 404 15.42 16.40 -4.16
N GLU A 405 15.37 16.01 -5.43
CA GLU A 405 16.51 15.89 -6.36
C GLU A 405 17.65 14.99 -5.81
N GLY A 406 17.30 14.06 -4.92
CA GLY A 406 18.28 13.22 -4.22
C GLY A 406 18.13 11.73 -4.51
N ILE A 407 19.17 11.00 -4.11
CA ILE A 407 19.22 9.53 -4.16
C ILE A 407 19.67 9.03 -2.78
N ALA A 408 18.97 8.03 -2.26
CA ALA A 408 19.39 7.25 -1.11
C ALA A 408 19.56 5.78 -1.52
N LYS A 409 20.62 5.15 -1.04
CA LYS A 409 20.92 3.75 -1.34
C LYS A 409 21.09 2.99 -0.04
N VAL A 410 20.21 2.02 0.20
CA VAL A 410 20.24 1.12 1.35
C VAL A 410 20.75 -0.24 0.90
N THR A 411 21.77 -0.77 1.57
CA THR A 411 22.37 -2.09 1.26
C THR A 411 22.24 -2.99 2.47
N LEU A 412 21.64 -4.15 2.27
CA LEU A 412 21.53 -5.21 3.28
C LEU A 412 22.20 -6.46 2.76
N LYS A 413 23.17 -7.00 3.53
CA LYS A 413 23.80 -8.30 3.26
C LYS A 413 23.52 -9.23 4.45
N TYR A 414 23.02 -10.43 4.17
CA TYR A 414 22.65 -11.40 5.20
C TYR A 414 22.78 -12.82 4.70
N LYS A 415 22.88 -13.76 5.62
CA LYS A 415 22.91 -15.20 5.35
C LYS A 415 21.53 -15.78 5.62
N LEU A 416 21.04 -16.60 4.68
CA LEU A 416 19.77 -17.30 4.84
C LEU A 416 19.88 -18.44 5.87
N PRO A 417 18.79 -18.77 6.61
CA PRO A 417 18.82 -19.78 7.66
C PRO A 417 18.80 -21.23 7.13
N PHE A 418 18.73 -21.42 5.82
CA PHE A 418 18.65 -22.71 5.17
C PHE A 418 19.71 -22.84 4.07
N LYS A 419 19.90 -24.08 3.61
CA LYS A 419 20.79 -24.42 2.51
C LYS A 419 20.00 -24.88 1.30
N THR A 420 20.56 -24.69 0.12
CA THR A 420 19.96 -25.18 -1.12
C THR A 420 20.93 -26.02 -1.93
N SER A 421 20.41 -26.96 -2.72
CA SER A 421 21.25 -27.84 -3.55
C SER A 421 20.77 -28.02 -4.99
N LYS A 422 19.48 -27.93 -5.24
CA LYS A 422 18.88 -28.17 -6.56
C LYS A 422 17.96 -27.05 -7.02
N GLU A 423 17.15 -26.52 -6.13
CA GLU A 423 16.16 -25.49 -6.42
C GLU A 423 16.23 -24.38 -5.37
N TYR A 424 16.14 -23.14 -5.82
CA TYR A 424 15.99 -21.97 -4.96
C TYR A 424 14.66 -21.31 -5.26
N LYS A 425 13.84 -21.09 -4.21
CA LYS A 425 12.54 -20.45 -4.28
C LYS A 425 12.59 -19.12 -3.54
N LEU A 426 12.11 -18.07 -4.18
CA LEU A 426 12.04 -16.73 -3.61
C LEU A 426 10.61 -16.20 -3.79
N PHE A 427 9.99 -15.78 -2.70
CA PHE A 427 8.75 -15.04 -2.71
C PHE A 427 9.00 -13.58 -2.37
N ILE A 428 8.57 -12.68 -3.25
CA ILE A 428 8.67 -11.23 -3.06
C ILE A 428 7.25 -10.71 -2.84
N GLN A 429 7.01 -10.21 -1.63
CA GLN A 429 5.72 -9.64 -1.26
C GLN A 429 5.72 -8.13 -1.44
N LYS A 430 4.78 -7.61 -2.25
CA LYS A 430 4.61 -6.17 -2.48
C LYS A 430 4.01 -5.49 -1.25
N GLN A 431 4.54 -4.32 -0.90
CA GLN A 431 3.90 -3.43 0.09
C GLN A 431 2.61 -2.85 -0.50
N PRO A 432 1.48 -2.87 0.25
CA PRO A 432 0.28 -2.15 -0.15
C PRO A 432 0.52 -0.66 -0.36
N GLY A 433 -0.18 -0.05 -1.32
CA GLY A 433 -0.09 1.39 -1.63
C GLY A 433 1.22 1.85 -2.26
N SER A 434 2.25 0.98 -2.35
CA SER A 434 3.49 1.35 -3.05
C SER A 434 3.27 1.37 -4.55
N ASP A 435 3.99 2.25 -5.24
CA ASP A 435 4.10 2.22 -6.70
C ASP A 435 4.71 0.88 -7.15
N THR A 436 4.99 0.74 -8.42
CA THR A 436 5.58 -0.46 -9.02
C THR A 436 7.10 -0.39 -9.05
N PRO A 437 7.83 -0.80 -7.99
CA PRO A 437 9.28 -0.75 -7.97
C PRO A 437 9.89 -1.71 -9.00
N LEU A 438 11.02 -1.30 -9.58
CA LEU A 438 11.78 -2.15 -10.49
C LEU A 438 12.67 -3.11 -9.70
N TYR A 439 12.49 -4.40 -9.93
CA TYR A 439 13.30 -5.46 -9.34
C TYR A 439 14.27 -6.08 -10.36
N SER A 440 15.51 -6.30 -9.93
CA SER A 440 16.49 -7.12 -10.61
C SER A 440 16.97 -8.21 -9.66
N VAL A 441 16.79 -9.47 -10.01
CA VAL A 441 17.12 -10.63 -9.18
C VAL A 441 18.14 -11.48 -9.91
N SER A 442 19.30 -11.74 -9.30
CA SER A 442 20.37 -12.54 -9.92
C SER A 442 20.84 -13.67 -9.01
N LEU A 443 20.91 -14.87 -9.60
CA LEU A 443 21.45 -16.08 -8.98
C LEU A 443 22.35 -16.81 -9.99
N LYS A 444 23.65 -16.84 -9.76
CA LYS A 444 24.62 -17.39 -10.72
C LYS A 444 24.47 -16.72 -12.10
N LYS A 445 24.12 -17.50 -13.14
CA LYS A 445 23.89 -17.02 -14.52
C LYS A 445 22.45 -16.61 -14.80
N HIS A 446 21.52 -16.85 -13.87
CA HIS A 446 20.12 -16.48 -14.02
C HIS A 446 19.91 -15.05 -13.57
N LYS A 447 19.23 -14.27 -14.39
CA LYS A 447 18.84 -12.90 -14.10
C LYS A 447 17.39 -12.70 -14.51
N GLU A 448 16.59 -12.14 -13.59
CA GLU A 448 15.23 -11.72 -13.82
C GLU A 448 15.09 -10.23 -13.55
N GLU A 449 14.36 -9.53 -14.40
CA GLU A 449 14.06 -8.11 -14.23
C GLU A 449 12.58 -7.85 -14.51
N PHE A 450 11.89 -7.18 -13.58
CA PHE A 450 10.46 -6.94 -13.66
C PHE A 450 10.03 -5.77 -12.76
N PHE A 451 8.88 -5.18 -13.08
CA PHE A 451 8.17 -4.29 -12.17
C PHE A 451 7.29 -5.09 -11.22
N LEU A 452 7.45 -4.87 -9.91
CA LEU A 452 6.66 -5.58 -8.90
C LEU A 452 5.28 -4.92 -8.73
N ARG A 453 4.32 -5.32 -9.56
CA ARG A 453 2.91 -4.86 -9.48
C ARG A 453 2.11 -5.65 -8.45
N VAL A 454 2.42 -6.92 -8.32
CA VAL A 454 1.79 -7.91 -7.44
C VAL A 454 2.85 -8.74 -6.75
N ASP A 455 2.46 -9.57 -5.78
CA ASP A 455 3.39 -10.54 -5.18
C ASP A 455 3.95 -11.47 -6.26
N LYS A 456 5.22 -11.84 -6.16
CA LYS A 456 5.89 -12.65 -7.17
C LYS A 456 6.69 -13.80 -6.57
N GLU A 457 6.46 -15.00 -7.08
CA GLU A 457 7.29 -16.18 -6.80
C GLU A 457 8.29 -16.40 -7.93
N LEU A 458 9.54 -16.61 -7.57
CA LEU A 458 10.62 -16.98 -8.50
C LEU A 458 11.21 -18.34 -8.11
N LYS A 459 11.50 -19.17 -9.11
CA LYS A 459 12.12 -20.49 -8.93
C LYS A 459 13.34 -20.61 -9.84
N PHE A 460 14.47 -20.93 -9.26
CA PHE A 460 15.74 -21.08 -9.96
C PHE A 460 16.28 -22.48 -9.76
N THR A 461 16.70 -23.13 -10.84
CA THR A 461 17.47 -24.37 -10.78
C THR A 461 18.94 -24.01 -10.57
N ILE A 462 19.61 -24.64 -9.59
CA ILE A 462 20.97 -24.30 -9.15
C ILE A 462 22.03 -25.14 -9.83
#